data_bd811826e90782723eab47a06be85df9
#
_entry.id   bd811826e90782723eab47a06be85df9
#
_cell.length_a   1.000
_cell.length_b   1.000
_cell.length_c   1.000
_cell.angle_alpha   90.00
_cell.angle_beta   90.00
_cell.angle_gamma   90.00
#
_symmetry.space_group_name_H-M   'P 1'
#
loop_
_entity.id
_entity.type
_entity.pdbx_description
1 polymer ?
#
loop_
_entity_poly.entity_id
_entity_poly.type
_entity_poly.pdbx_seq_one_letter_code
_entity_poly.pdbx_strand_id
1 'polypeptide(L)'
;MRARSDVILLDTVRGGISKPYVNERKEVYAGPVVVLAGAKTFSAAEDFLMSFVTLQRGTVIGSATAGSTGMPMFFKLPGGGSARICVKHDSFPDGREFVGKGIAPDIEIAPTVADIRAGRDVVLDKAVAVLSK
;
A
#
# COMPACT_ATOMS: atom_id res chain seq x y z
N MET A 1 -11.45 -16.55 10.12
CA MET A 1 -9.98 -16.35 10.25
C MET A 1 -9.79 -15.39 11.43
N ARG A 2 -9.15 -15.79 12.52
CA ARG A 2 -8.87 -14.86 13.63
C ARG A 2 -7.78 -13.89 13.17
N ALA A 3 -7.96 -12.60 13.46
CA ALA A 3 -6.87 -11.64 13.29
C ALA A 3 -5.73 -12.06 14.23
N ARG A 4 -4.51 -12.18 13.70
CA ARG A 4 -3.34 -12.54 14.50
C ARG A 4 -2.77 -11.27 15.10
N SER A 5 -2.81 -11.15 16.44
CA SER A 5 -2.27 -9.99 17.16
C SER A 5 -0.74 -9.97 17.24
N ASP A 6 -0.10 -11.09 16.91
CA ASP A 6 1.36 -11.27 16.95
C ASP A 6 2.07 -10.88 15.64
N VAL A 7 1.32 -10.47 14.62
CA VAL A 7 1.89 -10.11 13.32
C VAL A 7 2.27 -8.64 13.29
N ILE A 8 3.55 -8.37 13.09
CA ILE A 8 4.06 -7.02 12.82
C ILE A 8 3.67 -6.66 11.39
N LEU A 9 3.03 -5.50 11.21
CA LEU A 9 2.50 -5.08 9.92
C LEU A 9 3.55 -4.39 9.04
N LEU A 10 4.41 -3.60 9.67
CA LEU A 10 5.49 -2.86 9.01
C LEU A 10 6.55 -2.45 10.04
N ASP A 11 7.74 -2.15 9.59
CA ASP A 11 8.78 -1.52 10.39
C ASP A 11 8.83 -0.03 10.08
N THR A 12 8.80 0.80 11.11
CA THR A 12 8.86 2.26 11.00
C THR A 12 10.01 2.81 11.81
N VAL A 13 10.83 3.68 11.22
CA VAL A 13 11.89 4.41 11.91
C VAL A 13 11.58 5.91 11.88
N ARG A 14 11.35 6.49 13.07
CA ARG A 14 11.17 7.93 13.27
C ARG A 14 11.68 8.31 14.66
N GLY A 15 12.97 8.60 14.78
CA GLY A 15 13.58 8.85 16.10
C GLY A 15 13.59 7.65 17.04
N GLY A 16 13.19 6.48 16.57
CA GLY A 16 13.10 5.20 17.21
C GLY A 16 12.36 4.22 16.32
N ILE A 17 12.48 2.93 16.57
CA ILE A 17 11.79 1.87 15.82
C ILE A 17 10.39 1.70 16.41
N SER A 18 9.37 1.73 15.55
CA SER A 18 7.98 1.41 15.88
C SER A 18 7.51 0.23 15.03
N LYS A 19 6.86 -0.73 15.67
CA LYS A 19 6.36 -1.95 15.03
C LYS A 19 4.87 -2.09 15.33
N PRO A 20 3.99 -1.46 14.51
CA PRO A 20 2.56 -1.60 14.69
C PRO A 20 2.10 -3.04 14.47
N TYR A 21 1.24 -3.50 15.35
CA TYR A 21 0.64 -4.83 15.33
C TYR A 21 -0.81 -4.78 14.86
N VAL A 22 -1.33 -5.95 14.45
CA VAL A 22 -2.75 -6.10 14.13
C VAL A 22 -3.61 -5.92 15.39
N ASN A 23 -4.63 -5.08 15.27
CA ASN A 23 -5.68 -4.99 16.30
C ASN A 23 -6.67 -6.13 16.12
N GLU A 24 -6.85 -6.95 17.15
CA GLU A 24 -7.86 -8.00 17.15
C GLU A 24 -9.28 -7.42 17.04
N ARG A 25 -10.11 -8.07 16.24
CA ARG A 25 -11.53 -7.77 16.10
C ARG A 25 -12.34 -9.01 16.39
N LYS A 26 -13.47 -8.86 17.10
CA LYS A 26 -14.40 -9.96 17.37
C LYS A 26 -15.01 -10.53 16.11
N GLU A 27 -15.33 -9.65 15.17
CA GLU A 27 -15.90 -9.99 13.87
C GLU A 27 -15.00 -9.46 12.76
N VAL A 28 -14.68 -10.31 11.79
CA VAL A 28 -13.88 -9.97 10.64
C VAL A 28 -14.50 -10.57 9.38
N TYR A 29 -14.44 -9.83 8.28
CA TYR A 29 -14.81 -10.37 6.99
C TYR A 29 -13.79 -11.43 6.55
N ALA A 30 -14.24 -12.68 6.45
CA ALA A 30 -13.40 -13.83 6.10
C ALA A 30 -13.43 -14.20 4.60
N GLY A 31 -14.28 -13.56 3.82
CA GLY A 31 -14.40 -13.81 2.37
C GLY A 31 -13.18 -13.33 1.57
N PRO A 32 -13.15 -13.61 0.26
CA PRO A 32 -12.06 -13.19 -0.61
C PRO A 32 -11.99 -11.66 -0.73
N VAL A 33 -10.78 -11.13 -0.81
CA VAL A 33 -10.52 -9.69 -0.98
C VAL A 33 -9.45 -9.49 -2.04
N VAL A 34 -9.68 -8.52 -2.90
CA VAL A 34 -8.72 -8.01 -3.87
C VAL A 34 -8.48 -6.53 -3.60
N VAL A 35 -7.23 -6.09 -3.68
CA VAL A 35 -6.87 -4.67 -3.62
C VAL A 35 -6.38 -4.23 -4.99
N LEU A 36 -6.93 -3.11 -5.49
CA LEU A 36 -6.47 -2.48 -6.71
C LEU A 36 -5.40 -1.43 -6.36
N ALA A 37 -4.24 -1.52 -7.00
CA ALA A 37 -3.13 -0.62 -6.76
C ALA A 37 -2.54 -0.11 -8.08
N GLY A 38 -1.83 1.01 -8.02
CA GLY A 38 -1.18 1.58 -9.19
C GLY A 38 -0.26 2.75 -8.84
N ALA A 39 0.33 3.36 -9.85
CA ALA A 39 1.32 4.42 -9.69
C ALA A 39 0.84 5.65 -8.90
N LYS A 40 -0.47 5.79 -8.70
CA LYS A 40 -1.07 6.85 -7.84
C LYS A 40 -1.40 6.36 -6.43
N THR A 41 -1.12 5.10 -6.10
CA THR A 41 -1.18 4.58 -4.73
C THR A 41 0.09 5.00 -4.02
N PHE A 42 0.00 5.86 -2.98
CA PHE A 42 1.16 6.37 -2.25
C PHE A 42 0.86 6.65 -0.78
N SER A 43 1.92 6.82 0.02
CA SER A 43 1.85 7.23 1.43
C SER A 43 1.01 6.24 2.27
N ALA A 44 0.05 6.69 3.05
CA ALA A 44 -0.79 5.86 3.92
C ALA A 44 -1.48 4.70 3.18
N ALA A 45 -1.73 4.85 1.88
CA ALA A 45 -2.26 3.76 1.06
C ALA A 45 -1.23 2.64 0.85
N GLU A 46 0.07 2.98 0.79
CA GLU A 46 1.15 1.99 0.74
C GLU A 46 1.35 1.33 2.10
N ASP A 47 1.22 2.07 3.22
CA ASP A 47 1.26 1.49 4.57
C ASP A 47 0.14 0.45 4.76
N PHE A 48 -1.06 0.76 4.25
CA PHE A 48 -2.17 -0.21 4.21
C PHE A 48 -1.83 -1.42 3.33
N LEU A 49 -1.34 -1.18 2.11
CA LEU A 49 -1.03 -2.24 1.15
C LEU A 49 0.08 -3.16 1.67
N MET A 50 1.09 -2.59 2.32
CA MET A 50 2.16 -3.34 2.96
C MET A 50 1.61 -4.27 4.05
N SER A 51 0.69 -3.76 4.88
CA SER A 51 0.00 -4.56 5.90
C SER A 51 -0.83 -5.68 5.27
N PHE A 52 -1.53 -5.39 4.18
CA PHE A 52 -2.34 -6.35 3.43
C PHE A 52 -1.49 -7.51 2.87
N VAL A 53 -0.35 -7.16 2.26
CA VAL A 53 0.62 -8.12 1.71
C VAL A 53 1.27 -8.94 2.83
N THR A 54 1.71 -8.29 3.91
CA THR A 54 2.30 -8.97 5.08
C THR A 54 1.37 -10.02 5.69
N LEU A 55 0.07 -9.70 5.76
CA LEU A 55 -0.96 -10.59 6.26
C LEU A 55 -1.39 -11.67 5.25
N GLN A 56 -0.92 -11.60 4.01
CA GLN A 56 -1.39 -12.46 2.91
C GLN A 56 -2.93 -12.48 2.84
N ARG A 57 -3.56 -11.28 2.98
CA ARG A 57 -5.01 -11.18 3.16
C ARG A 57 -5.78 -11.42 1.86
N GLY A 58 -5.15 -11.29 0.74
CA GLY A 58 -5.76 -11.47 -0.58
C GLY A 58 -4.79 -11.10 -1.70
N THR A 59 -5.31 -10.80 -2.87
CA THR A 59 -4.55 -10.54 -4.08
C THR A 59 -4.48 -9.04 -4.38
N VAL A 60 -3.31 -8.55 -4.75
CA VAL A 60 -3.10 -7.19 -5.25
C VAL A 60 -3.08 -7.21 -6.77
N ILE A 61 -3.90 -6.38 -7.42
CA ILE A 61 -4.01 -6.30 -8.89
C ILE A 61 -3.78 -4.87 -9.34
N GLY A 62 -3.07 -4.70 -10.45
CA GLY A 62 -2.82 -3.40 -11.07
C GLY A 62 -1.38 -3.19 -11.47
N SER A 63 -0.77 -2.08 -11.09
CA SER A 63 0.65 -1.80 -11.33
C SER A 63 1.36 -1.44 -10.04
N ALA A 64 2.69 -1.38 -10.09
CA ALA A 64 3.50 -0.97 -8.94
C ALA A 64 3.04 0.39 -8.39
N THR A 65 3.08 0.53 -7.07
CA THR A 65 2.73 1.78 -6.37
C THR A 65 3.81 2.84 -6.56
N ALA A 66 3.58 4.05 -6.03
CA ALA A 66 4.52 5.17 -6.21
C ALA A 66 5.85 5.01 -5.45
N GLY A 67 5.90 4.19 -4.41
CA GLY A 67 7.08 4.07 -3.56
C GLY A 67 7.37 5.35 -2.78
N SER A 68 6.33 6.07 -2.36
CA SER A 68 6.43 7.39 -1.74
C SER A 68 5.65 7.48 -0.44
N THR A 69 6.32 7.16 0.65
CA THR A 69 5.83 7.37 2.02
C THR A 69 6.88 8.10 2.85
N GLY A 70 6.56 8.52 4.07
CA GLY A 70 7.59 9.09 4.95
C GLY A 70 7.11 10.19 5.91
N MET A 71 5.82 10.42 6.08
CA MET A 71 5.26 11.37 7.05
C MET A 71 5.98 12.73 7.01
N PRO A 72 5.68 13.59 6.03
CA PRO A 72 6.41 14.84 5.83
C PRO A 72 6.20 15.85 6.96
N MET A 73 7.29 16.44 7.43
CA MET A 73 7.29 17.65 8.28
C MET A 73 7.49 18.90 7.44
N PHE A 74 6.83 19.98 7.83
CA PHE A 74 6.89 21.28 7.15
C PHE A 74 7.81 22.22 7.91
N PHE A 75 8.64 22.94 7.18
CA PHE A 75 9.55 23.95 7.70
C PHE A 75 9.29 25.28 6.99
N LYS A 76 9.27 26.36 7.75
CA LYS A 76 9.24 27.71 7.18
C LYS A 76 10.66 28.10 6.75
N LEU A 77 10.77 28.74 5.59
CA LEU A 77 12.00 29.26 5.06
C LEU A 77 12.00 30.80 5.11
N PRO A 78 13.17 31.45 5.14
CA PRO A 78 13.27 32.90 4.95
C PRO A 78 12.58 33.33 3.66
N GLY A 79 11.99 34.53 3.66
CA GLY A 79 11.26 35.05 2.50
C GLY A 79 9.85 34.49 2.30
N GLY A 80 9.29 33.79 3.31
CA GLY A 80 7.91 33.26 3.27
C GLY A 80 7.73 31.92 2.53
N GLY A 81 8.82 31.31 2.10
CA GLY A 81 8.80 29.97 1.50
C GLY A 81 8.56 28.87 2.54
N SER A 82 8.33 27.65 2.06
CA SER A 82 8.25 26.46 2.91
C SER A 82 8.99 25.29 2.27
N ALA A 83 9.55 24.40 3.11
CA ALA A 83 10.09 23.12 2.71
C ALA A 83 9.32 22.00 3.38
N ARG A 84 9.34 20.83 2.76
CA ARG A 84 8.73 19.60 3.26
C ARG A 84 9.74 18.45 3.16
N ILE A 85 10.00 17.80 4.28
CA ILE A 85 10.99 16.71 4.38
C ILE A 85 10.32 15.49 5.03
N CYS A 86 10.45 14.33 4.42
CA CYS A 86 10.02 13.08 5.02
C CYS A 86 10.90 12.74 6.23
N VAL A 87 10.28 12.36 7.34
CA VAL A 87 10.95 12.07 8.62
C VAL A 87 10.68 10.67 9.15
N LYS A 88 10.02 9.85 8.35
CA LYS A 88 9.70 8.45 8.66
C LYS A 88 10.22 7.57 7.53
N HIS A 89 10.78 6.45 7.87
CA HIS A 89 11.17 5.40 6.94
C HIS A 89 10.37 4.14 7.26
N ASP A 90 9.67 3.61 6.27
CA ASP A 90 8.86 2.40 6.39
C ASP A 90 9.44 1.31 5.49
N SER A 91 9.47 0.09 6.03
CA SER A 91 9.87 -1.12 5.32
C SER A 91 8.97 -2.30 5.70
N PHE A 92 8.98 -3.35 4.90
CA PHE A 92 8.35 -4.61 5.27
C PHE A 92 9.03 -5.20 6.51
N PRO A 93 8.31 -5.99 7.33
CA PRO A 93 8.89 -6.62 8.52
C PRO A 93 10.03 -7.59 8.22
N ASP A 94 10.14 -8.06 6.97
CA ASP A 94 11.23 -8.91 6.48
C ASP A 94 12.43 -8.11 5.94
N GLY A 95 12.40 -6.78 6.06
CA GLY A 95 13.47 -5.88 5.63
C GLY A 95 13.39 -5.46 4.16
N ARG A 96 12.41 -5.92 3.39
CA ARG A 96 12.24 -5.46 2.01
C ARG A 96 11.87 -3.99 1.97
N GLU A 97 12.53 -3.27 1.08
CA GLU A 97 12.33 -1.85 0.84
C GLU A 97 11.39 -1.62 -0.34
N PHE A 98 10.47 -0.69 -0.20
CA PHE A 98 9.57 -0.28 -1.27
C PHE A 98 9.66 1.22 -1.60
N VAL A 99 10.24 2.03 -0.72
CA VAL A 99 10.44 3.47 -0.97
C VAL A 99 11.35 3.66 -2.18
N GLY A 100 10.90 4.49 -3.13
CA GLY A 100 11.59 4.72 -4.40
C GLY A 100 11.39 3.63 -5.47
N LYS A 101 10.74 2.50 -5.13
CA LYS A 101 10.49 1.37 -6.05
C LYS A 101 9.01 1.08 -6.26
N GLY A 102 8.20 1.29 -5.20
CA GLY A 102 6.81 0.86 -5.13
C GLY A 102 6.64 -0.59 -4.67
N ILE A 103 5.40 -0.91 -4.33
CA ILE A 103 4.96 -2.28 -4.00
C ILE A 103 4.42 -2.88 -5.29
N ALA A 104 5.00 -3.99 -5.73
CA ALA A 104 4.56 -4.70 -6.93
C ALA A 104 3.24 -5.44 -6.66
N PRO A 105 2.31 -5.50 -7.63
CA PRO A 105 1.10 -6.30 -7.53
C PRO A 105 1.39 -7.79 -7.74
N ASP A 106 0.48 -8.66 -7.27
CA ASP A 106 0.51 -10.10 -7.58
C ASP A 106 0.10 -10.37 -9.03
N ILE A 107 -0.81 -9.56 -9.56
CA ILE A 107 -1.25 -9.62 -10.97
C ILE A 107 -1.03 -8.24 -11.58
N GLU A 108 -0.04 -8.16 -12.45
CA GLU A 108 0.25 -6.92 -13.17
C GLU A 108 -0.69 -6.74 -14.34
N ILE A 109 -1.39 -5.60 -14.36
CA ILE A 109 -2.26 -5.17 -15.46
C ILE A 109 -2.39 -3.64 -15.44
N ALA A 110 -2.29 -3.03 -16.60
CA ALA A 110 -2.49 -1.59 -16.78
C ALA A 110 -3.39 -1.32 -17.98
N PRO A 111 -4.25 -0.29 -17.93
CA PRO A 111 -5.08 0.06 -19.06
C PRO A 111 -4.24 0.57 -20.23
N THR A 112 -4.59 0.17 -21.43
CA THR A 112 -4.07 0.75 -22.66
C THR A 112 -4.79 2.06 -22.98
N VAL A 113 -4.24 2.84 -23.93
CA VAL A 113 -4.91 4.04 -24.46
C VAL A 113 -6.29 3.69 -25.06
N ALA A 114 -6.38 2.52 -25.69
CA ALA A 114 -7.67 2.05 -26.26
C ALA A 114 -8.68 1.74 -25.17
N ASP A 115 -8.26 1.15 -24.05
CA ASP A 115 -9.14 0.88 -22.90
C ASP A 115 -9.69 2.18 -22.31
N ILE A 116 -8.79 3.16 -22.08
CA ILE A 116 -9.15 4.47 -21.53
C ILE A 116 -10.15 5.18 -22.47
N ARG A 117 -9.90 5.18 -23.79
CA ARG A 117 -10.81 5.78 -24.76
C ARG A 117 -12.17 5.08 -24.82
N ALA A 118 -12.21 3.78 -24.60
CA ALA A 118 -13.42 2.99 -24.55
C ALA A 118 -14.13 3.01 -23.18
N GLY A 119 -13.59 3.74 -22.18
CA GLY A 119 -14.14 3.79 -20.82
C GLY A 119 -14.07 2.46 -20.08
N ARG A 120 -13.14 1.56 -20.45
CA ARG A 120 -12.99 0.25 -19.82
C ARG A 120 -11.99 0.31 -18.65
N ASP A 121 -12.38 -0.23 -17.50
CA ASP A 121 -11.50 -0.45 -16.37
C ASP A 121 -11.04 -1.91 -16.33
N VAL A 122 -9.99 -2.20 -17.07
CA VAL A 122 -9.43 -3.57 -17.19
C VAL A 122 -8.87 -4.10 -15.86
N VAL A 123 -8.52 -3.20 -14.92
CA VAL A 123 -8.03 -3.58 -13.59
C VAL A 123 -9.19 -4.07 -12.75
N LEU A 124 -10.31 -3.33 -12.75
CA LEU A 124 -11.54 -3.72 -12.08
C LEU A 124 -12.12 -5.01 -12.69
N ASP A 125 -12.18 -5.11 -14.02
CA ASP A 125 -12.67 -6.31 -14.72
C ASP A 125 -11.86 -7.55 -14.30
N LYS A 126 -10.54 -7.41 -14.17
CA LYS A 126 -9.67 -8.49 -13.70
C LYS A 126 -9.97 -8.87 -12.26
N ALA A 127 -10.20 -7.90 -11.39
CA ALA A 127 -10.55 -8.14 -9.98
C ALA A 127 -11.87 -8.90 -9.84
N VAL A 128 -12.89 -8.49 -10.58
CA VAL A 128 -14.20 -9.19 -10.62
C VAL A 128 -14.00 -10.63 -11.09
N ALA A 129 -13.24 -10.86 -12.15
CA ALA A 129 -12.97 -12.21 -12.66
C ALA A 129 -12.19 -13.09 -11.67
N VAL A 130 -11.36 -12.51 -10.80
CA VAL A 130 -10.65 -13.24 -9.73
C VAL A 130 -11.59 -13.60 -8.59
N LEU A 131 -12.50 -12.69 -8.21
CA LEU A 131 -13.44 -12.91 -7.11
C LEU A 131 -14.64 -13.80 -7.46
N SER A 132 -14.90 -13.99 -8.76
CA SER A 132 -16.04 -14.81 -9.25
C SER A 132 -15.70 -16.31 -9.41
N LYS A 133 -14.50 -16.73 -9.05
CA LYS A 133 -14.04 -18.13 -9.05
C LYS A 133 -14.25 -18.78 -7.69
#